data_bbbe15ae7025d7e29921314cf7c3f7e4
#
_entry.id   bbbe15ae7025d7e29921314cf7c3f7e4
#
_cell.length_a   1.000
_cell.length_b   1.000
_cell.length_c   1.000
_cell.angle_alpha   90.00
_cell.angle_beta   90.00
_cell.angle_gamma   90.00
#
_symmetry.space_group_name_H-M   'P 1'
#
loop_
_entity.id
_entity.type
_entity.pdbx_description
1 polymer ?
#
loop_
_entity_poly.entity_id
_entity_poly.type
_entity_poly.pdbx_seq_one_letter_code
_entity_poly.pdbx_strand_id
1 'polypeptide(L)'
;MRGHGLLGAAYEGPPGCVHGGVIAGLFDELLGVANIVAGVGAMTGTLTVVYRTPTPLYTELRLAARTLGVDGRKVRTVGTLHVGDRLCAEAEGVFILVDLERFAAHTLASGAGETG
;
A
#
# COMPACT_ATOMS: atom_id res chain seq x y z
N MET A 1 6.29 -0.55 -10.00
CA MET A 1 7.18 -0.57 -8.82
C MET A 1 7.30 -2.00 -8.31
N ARG A 2 8.50 -2.40 -7.95
CA ARG A 2 8.79 -3.74 -7.44
C ARG A 2 9.64 -3.66 -6.17
N GLY A 3 9.45 -4.61 -5.26
CA GLY A 3 10.22 -4.70 -4.04
C GLY A 3 10.44 -6.14 -3.61
N HIS A 4 11.41 -6.32 -2.74
CA HIS A 4 11.76 -7.60 -2.14
C HIS A 4 11.86 -7.46 -0.63
N GLY A 5 11.59 -8.52 0.09
CA GLY A 5 11.73 -8.51 1.52
C GLY A 5 11.62 -9.88 2.15
N LEU A 6 11.99 -9.91 3.43
CA LEU A 6 11.82 -11.04 4.33
C LEU A 6 11.14 -10.52 5.59
N LEU A 7 10.16 -11.26 6.07
CA LEU A 7 9.48 -10.93 7.33
C LEU A 7 9.71 -12.06 8.33
N GLY A 8 10.17 -11.69 9.51
CA GLY A 8 10.51 -12.63 10.57
C GLY A 8 9.40 -12.82 11.59
N ALA A 9 9.71 -13.51 12.68
CA ALA A 9 8.75 -13.94 13.70
C ALA A 9 7.96 -12.80 14.35
N ALA A 10 8.51 -11.58 14.38
CA ALA A 10 7.79 -10.41 14.92
C ALA A 10 6.49 -10.12 14.18
N TYR A 11 6.34 -10.61 12.95
CA TYR A 11 5.17 -10.40 12.10
C TYR A 11 4.31 -11.66 11.96
N GLU A 12 4.54 -12.64 12.80
CA GLU A 12 3.81 -13.90 12.74
C GLU A 12 2.34 -13.73 13.11
N GLY A 13 1.46 -14.28 12.25
CA GLY A 13 0.05 -14.49 12.54
C GLY A 13 -0.19 -15.97 12.84
N PRO A 14 -0.78 -16.76 11.91
CA PRO A 14 -0.81 -18.21 12.05
C PRO A 14 0.61 -18.77 12.11
N PRO A 15 0.84 -19.93 12.75
CA PRO A 15 2.19 -20.50 12.88
C PRO A 15 2.91 -20.58 11.53
N GLY A 16 4.10 -19.96 11.47
CA GLY A 16 4.92 -19.92 10.25
C GLY A 16 4.47 -18.97 9.16
N CYS A 17 3.42 -18.19 9.37
CA CYS A 17 2.86 -17.30 8.37
C CYS A 17 2.84 -15.84 8.83
N VAL A 18 2.92 -14.93 7.88
CA VAL A 18 2.83 -13.49 8.13
C VAL A 18 1.40 -13.10 8.47
N HIS A 19 1.23 -12.26 9.48
CA HIS A 19 -0.07 -11.74 9.88
C HIS A 19 -0.72 -10.94 8.73
N GLY A 20 -2.02 -11.18 8.47
CA GLY A 20 -2.74 -10.52 7.39
C GLY A 20 -2.74 -9.00 7.47
N GLY A 21 -2.80 -8.44 8.68
CA GLY A 21 -2.73 -7.01 8.89
C GLY A 21 -1.39 -6.40 8.48
N VAL A 22 -0.29 -7.15 8.63
CA VAL A 22 1.03 -6.74 8.19
C VAL A 22 1.08 -6.68 6.65
N ILE A 23 0.52 -7.69 5.99
CA ILE A 23 0.44 -7.73 4.53
C ILE A 23 -0.37 -6.54 4.00
N ALA A 24 -1.50 -6.25 4.62
CA ALA A 24 -2.33 -5.11 4.24
C ALA A 24 -1.57 -3.79 4.39
N GLY A 25 -0.82 -3.63 5.50
CA GLY A 25 0.02 -2.45 5.72
C GLY A 25 1.11 -2.28 4.68
N LEU A 26 1.74 -3.39 4.27
CA LEU A 26 2.74 -3.38 3.20
C LEU A 26 2.12 -2.91 1.88
N PHE A 27 0.95 -3.41 1.53
CA PHE A 27 0.27 -2.99 0.32
C PHE A 27 -0.12 -1.52 0.36
N ASP A 28 -0.65 -1.06 1.48
CA ASP A 28 -1.04 0.35 1.60
C ASP A 28 0.15 1.28 1.33
N GLU A 29 1.30 0.97 1.92
CA GLU A 29 2.52 1.75 1.71
C GLU A 29 3.03 1.61 0.28
N LEU A 30 3.09 0.39 -0.26
CA LEU A 30 3.59 0.14 -1.60
C LEU A 30 2.73 0.82 -2.67
N LEU A 31 1.41 0.72 -2.56
CA LEU A 31 0.51 1.35 -3.52
C LEU A 31 0.60 2.88 -3.43
N GLY A 32 0.76 3.42 -2.22
CA GLY A 32 0.98 4.85 -2.03
C GLY A 32 2.26 5.33 -2.70
N VAL A 33 3.35 4.60 -2.55
CA VAL A 33 4.63 4.92 -3.20
C VAL A 33 4.52 4.79 -4.73
N ALA A 34 3.80 3.77 -5.22
CA ALA A 34 3.57 3.62 -6.66
C ALA A 34 2.86 4.85 -7.25
N ASN A 35 1.90 5.40 -6.54
CA ASN A 35 1.22 6.63 -6.96
C ASN A 35 2.18 7.83 -7.00
N ILE A 36 3.04 7.97 -6.02
CA ILE A 36 4.05 9.01 -5.98
C ILE A 36 5.00 8.90 -7.18
N VAL A 37 5.47 7.68 -7.46
CA VAL A 37 6.35 7.40 -8.61
C VAL A 37 5.65 7.73 -9.93
N ALA A 38 4.34 7.49 -10.01
CA ALA A 38 3.52 7.85 -11.17
C ALA A 38 3.23 9.36 -11.27
N GLY A 39 3.68 10.16 -10.31
CA GLY A 39 3.45 11.59 -10.27
C GLY A 39 2.08 11.99 -9.73
N VAL A 40 1.44 11.11 -8.98
CA VAL A 40 0.08 11.31 -8.47
C VAL A 40 0.11 11.45 -6.96
N GLY A 41 -0.29 12.60 -6.44
CA GLY A 41 -0.53 12.80 -5.01
C GLY A 41 -1.93 12.35 -4.64
N ALA A 42 -2.06 11.34 -3.80
CA ALA A 42 -3.35 10.78 -3.44
C ALA A 42 -3.34 10.21 -2.03
N MET A 43 -4.50 10.18 -1.40
CA MET A 43 -4.71 9.57 -0.08
C MET A 43 -5.54 8.30 -0.24
N THR A 44 -5.27 7.31 0.60
CA THR A 44 -6.02 6.05 0.60
C THR A 44 -7.49 6.29 0.91
N GLY A 45 -8.36 5.94 -0.02
CA GLY A 45 -9.80 5.91 0.21
C GLY A 45 -10.24 4.53 0.67
N THR A 46 -9.98 3.51 -0.15
CA THR A 46 -10.25 2.12 0.19
C THR A 46 -9.08 1.24 -0.22
N LEU A 47 -8.87 0.20 0.54
CA LEU A 47 -7.87 -0.83 0.23
C LEU A 47 -8.55 -2.19 0.39
N THR A 48 -8.55 -2.98 -0.67
CA THR A 48 -9.08 -4.34 -0.66
C THR A 48 -7.92 -5.31 -0.86
N VAL A 49 -7.74 -6.23 0.06
CA VAL A 49 -6.70 -7.25 0.00
C VAL A 49 -7.35 -8.62 -0.09
N VAL A 50 -6.94 -9.40 -1.07
CA VAL A 50 -7.39 -10.78 -1.25
C VAL A 50 -6.21 -11.69 -0.92
N TYR A 51 -6.38 -12.53 0.08
CA TYR A 51 -5.38 -13.50 0.50
C TYR A 51 -5.64 -14.81 -0.21
N ARG A 52 -4.70 -15.23 -1.07
CA ARG A 52 -4.84 -16.45 -1.88
C ARG A 52 -4.23 -17.66 -1.22
N THR A 53 -3.02 -17.50 -0.70
CA THR A 53 -2.28 -18.54 0.02
C THR A 53 -1.53 -17.91 1.17
N PRO A 54 -1.27 -18.68 2.25
CA PRO A 54 -0.48 -18.14 3.36
C PRO A 54 0.89 -17.65 2.91
N THR A 55 1.32 -16.53 3.47
CA THR A 55 2.63 -15.95 3.21
C THR A 55 3.61 -16.46 4.26
N PRO A 56 4.61 -17.27 3.88
CA PRO A 56 5.54 -17.83 4.86
C PRO A 56 6.49 -16.78 5.42
N LEU A 57 6.88 -16.98 6.69
CA LEU A 57 7.95 -16.21 7.31
C LEU A 57 9.31 -16.62 6.73
N TYR A 58 10.30 -15.77 6.88
CA TYR A 58 11.69 -16.03 6.50
C TYR A 58 11.87 -16.47 5.04
N THR A 59 10.96 -16.06 4.18
CA THR A 59 10.98 -16.38 2.76
C THR A 59 11.03 -15.09 1.97
N GLU A 60 11.77 -15.10 0.87
CA GLU A 60 11.83 -13.93 0.00
C GLU A 60 10.47 -13.65 -0.62
N LEU A 61 10.00 -12.42 -0.44
CA LEU A 61 8.74 -11.92 -0.97
C LEU A 61 9.03 -11.02 -2.15
N ARG A 62 8.24 -11.17 -3.20
CA ARG A 62 8.27 -10.26 -4.35
C ARG A 62 6.97 -9.47 -4.38
N LEU A 63 7.12 -8.16 -4.34
CA LEU A 63 5.99 -7.24 -4.38
C LEU A 63 6.07 -6.42 -5.66
N ALA A 64 4.92 -6.20 -6.25
CA ALA A 64 4.81 -5.33 -7.42
C ALA A 64 3.56 -4.49 -7.27
N ALA A 65 3.62 -3.26 -7.74
CA ALA A 65 2.48 -2.36 -7.72
C ALA A 65 2.52 -1.45 -8.94
N ARG A 66 1.35 -1.07 -9.42
CA ARG A 66 1.22 -0.10 -10.50
C ARG A 66 -0.06 0.69 -10.37
N THR A 67 -0.01 1.94 -10.77
CA THR A 67 -1.19 2.78 -10.91
C THR A 67 -1.86 2.45 -12.23
N LEU A 68 -3.15 2.08 -12.18
CA LEU A 68 -3.92 1.71 -13.37
C LEU A 68 -4.42 2.95 -14.12
N GLY A 69 -4.83 3.98 -13.39
CA GLY A 69 -5.33 5.18 -14.02
C GLY A 69 -6.04 6.10 -13.04
N VAL A 70 -6.38 7.25 -13.54
CA VAL A 70 -7.09 8.29 -12.81
C VAL A 70 -8.43 8.54 -13.49
N ASP A 71 -9.50 8.50 -12.68
CA ASP A 71 -10.85 8.81 -13.14
C ASP A 71 -11.44 9.87 -12.21
N GLY A 72 -11.54 11.09 -12.71
CA GLY A 72 -11.92 12.22 -11.88
C GLY A 72 -10.93 12.42 -10.74
N ARG A 73 -11.37 12.26 -9.51
CA ARG A 73 -10.54 12.38 -8.32
C ARG A 73 -10.09 11.02 -7.77
N LYS A 74 -10.46 9.93 -8.43
CA LYS A 74 -10.14 8.58 -7.99
C LYS A 74 -8.96 8.02 -8.78
N VAL A 75 -8.03 7.42 -8.05
CA VAL A 75 -6.86 6.74 -8.61
C VAL A 75 -6.95 5.29 -8.23
N ARG A 76 -6.93 4.40 -9.23
CA ARG A 76 -6.90 2.96 -8.99
C ARG A 76 -5.48 2.45 -9.10
N THR A 77 -5.05 1.73 -8.08
CA THR A 77 -3.71 1.18 -7.99
C THR A 77 -3.81 -0.27 -7.52
N VAL A 78 -3.04 -1.15 -8.13
CA VAL A 78 -3.06 -2.58 -7.81
C VAL A 78 -1.68 -3.05 -7.41
N GLY A 79 -1.65 -4.11 -6.61
CA GLY A 79 -0.42 -4.73 -6.17
C GLY A 79 -0.55 -6.24 -6.05
N THR A 80 0.59 -6.92 -6.10
CA THR A 80 0.69 -8.37 -5.92
C THR A 80 1.84 -8.72 -5.00
N LEU A 81 1.67 -9.82 -4.27
CA LEU A 81 2.68 -10.42 -3.42
C LEU A 81 2.87 -11.87 -3.86
N HIS A 82 4.09 -12.20 -4.24
CA HIS A 82 4.45 -13.55 -4.68
C HIS A 82 5.56 -14.14 -3.81
N VAL A 83 5.50 -15.45 -3.65
CA VAL A 83 6.62 -16.28 -3.18
C VAL A 83 6.94 -17.26 -4.29
N GLY A 84 8.10 -17.09 -4.92
CA GLY A 84 8.39 -17.81 -6.17
C GLY A 84 7.33 -17.48 -7.22
N ASP A 85 6.73 -18.49 -7.82
CA ASP A 85 5.67 -18.33 -8.82
C ASP A 85 4.27 -18.30 -8.21
N ARG A 86 4.16 -18.43 -6.89
CA ARG A 86 2.88 -18.50 -6.21
C ARG A 86 2.39 -17.12 -5.79
N LEU A 87 1.19 -16.77 -6.23
CA LEU A 87 0.51 -15.56 -5.78
C LEU A 87 -0.05 -15.78 -4.38
N CYS A 88 0.49 -15.09 -3.39
CA CYS A 88 0.04 -15.20 -2.00
C CYS A 88 -1.07 -14.21 -1.68
N ALA A 89 -0.99 -13.00 -2.20
CA ALA A 89 -1.98 -11.97 -1.96
C ALA A 89 -1.99 -10.94 -3.10
N GLU A 90 -3.12 -10.30 -3.28
CA GLU A 90 -3.26 -9.21 -4.22
C GLU A 90 -4.09 -8.10 -3.59
N ALA A 91 -3.86 -6.87 -4.01
CA ALA A 91 -4.55 -5.72 -3.47
C ALA A 91 -5.02 -4.78 -4.56
N GLU A 92 -6.14 -4.15 -4.30
CA GLU A 92 -6.64 -3.04 -5.11
C GLU A 92 -6.92 -1.88 -4.17
N GLY A 93 -6.33 -0.73 -4.48
CA GLY A 93 -6.57 0.50 -3.76
C GLY A 93 -7.32 1.50 -4.62
N VAL A 94 -8.29 2.18 -4.03
CA VAL A 94 -8.89 3.37 -4.60
C VAL A 94 -8.40 4.53 -3.77
N PHE A 95 -7.63 5.42 -4.39
CA PHE A 95 -7.04 6.58 -3.75
C PHE A 95 -7.77 7.82 -4.21
N ILE A 96 -7.76 8.84 -3.40
CA ILE A 96 -8.41 10.13 -3.70
C ILE A 96 -7.31 11.14 -3.97
N LEU A 97 -7.35 11.79 -5.13
CA LEU A 97 -6.41 12.84 -5.49
C LEU A 97 -6.45 13.96 -4.47
N VAL A 98 -5.27 14.41 -4.10
CA VAL A 98 -5.08 15.53 -3.19
C VAL A 98 -4.51 16.70 -3.98
N ASP A 99 -5.14 17.85 -3.85
CA ASP A 99 -4.54 19.10 -4.31
C ASP A 99 -3.48 19.50 -3.27
N LEU A 100 -2.22 19.23 -3.61
CA LEU A 100 -1.11 19.45 -2.69
C LEU A 100 -0.99 20.91 -2.27
N GLU A 101 -1.25 21.85 -3.17
CA GLU A 101 -1.23 23.26 -2.87
C GLU A 101 -2.32 23.65 -1.89
N ARG A 102 -3.53 23.21 -2.14
CA ARG A 102 -4.70 23.43 -1.30
C ARG A 102 -4.57 22.74 0.04
N PHE A 103 -4.04 21.50 0.02
CA PHE A 103 -3.79 20.72 1.21
C PHE A 103 -2.74 21.40 2.10
N ALA A 104 -1.64 21.87 1.54
CA ALA A 104 -0.59 22.57 2.26
C ALA A 104 -1.12 23.86 2.89
N ALA A 105 -1.90 24.65 2.15
CA ALA A 105 -2.51 25.87 2.65
C ALA A 105 -3.46 25.59 3.81
N HIS A 106 -4.28 24.55 3.69
CA HIS A 106 -5.19 24.15 4.76
C HIS A 106 -4.45 23.67 6.01
N THR A 107 -3.42 22.88 5.82
CA THR A 107 -2.58 22.34 6.90
C THR A 107 -1.88 23.48 7.65
N LEU A 108 -1.33 24.45 6.93
CA LEU A 108 -0.69 25.61 7.55
C LEU A 108 -1.69 26.46 8.33
N ALA A 109 -2.87 26.69 7.80
CA ALA A 109 -3.92 27.44 8.48
C ALA A 109 -4.39 26.72 9.74
N SER A 110 -4.57 25.41 9.69
CA SER A 110 -4.93 24.59 10.86
C SER A 110 -3.79 24.47 11.85
N GLY A 111 -2.57 24.31 11.36
CA GLY A 111 -1.36 24.19 12.18
C GLY A 111 -1.02 25.46 12.94
N ALA A 112 -1.37 26.62 12.42
CA ALA A 112 -1.18 27.89 13.11
C ALA A 112 -2.05 28.01 14.37
N GLY A 113 -3.19 27.32 14.40
CA GLY A 113 -4.07 27.26 15.57
C GLY A 113 -3.78 26.08 16.50
N GLU A 114 -3.04 25.10 16.04
CA GLU A 114 -2.70 23.89 16.76
C GLU A 114 -1.19 23.87 17.04
N THR A 115 -0.82 24.33 18.17
CA THR A 115 0.58 24.36 18.61
C THR A 115 0.97 23.04 19.29
N GLY A 116 0.52 21.98 18.80
CA GLY A 116 0.82 20.72 19.43
C GLY A 116 1.52 19.78 18.48
#